data_ff5c83929a01f44eeb1f16356257bbfc
#
_entry.id   ff5c83929a01f44eeb1f16356257bbfc
#
_cell.length_a   1.000
_cell.length_b   1.000
_cell.length_c   1.000
_cell.angle_alpha   90.00
_cell.angle_beta   90.00
_cell.angle_gamma   90.00
#
_symmetry.space_group_name_H-M   'P 1'
#
loop_
_entity.id
_entity.type
_entity.pdbx_description
1 polymer ?
#
loop_
_entity_poly.entity_id
_entity_poly.type
_entity_poly.pdbx_seq_one_letter_code
_entity_poly.pdbx_strand_id
1 'polypeptide(L)'
;MRAGTKASGNNNTSATPEVIACVSGGGSFATQLSTPTPTSHRFITSAPDGGSSKTVTVEVTYDERVTVVTTGGTPTLTLANGNEGSGTGRTCVLSYTATGSTANRIRFTASNITVAEDDVLTFGGGSQTNIALNSGTISDTTDGGTGTAAVLVLTTLSALTQTVTA
;
A
#
# COMPACT_ATOMS: atom_id res chain seq x y z
N MET A 1 35.74 19.79 19.09
CA MET A 1 35.53 18.36 18.73
C MET A 1 36.59 18.01 17.70
N ARG A 2 37.51 17.15 18.00
CA ARG A 2 38.59 16.79 17.08
C ARG A 2 38.00 15.79 16.10
N ALA A 3 37.98 16.10 14.81
CA ALA A 3 37.61 15.15 13.79
C ALA A 3 38.52 13.93 13.92
N GLY A 4 37.93 12.82 14.29
CA GLY A 4 38.64 11.57 14.38
C GLY A 4 38.98 11.10 12.97
N THR A 5 40.18 11.32 12.56
CA THR A 5 40.75 10.75 11.34
C THR A 5 41.02 9.27 11.51
N LYS A 6 40.04 8.53 11.92
CA LYS A 6 40.12 7.09 11.77
C LYS A 6 39.61 6.74 10.40
N ALA A 7 40.53 6.72 9.49
CA ALA A 7 40.31 6.11 8.22
C ALA A 7 39.68 4.72 8.43
N SER A 8 38.66 4.46 7.70
CA SER A 8 38.09 3.14 7.49
C SER A 8 39.12 2.22 6.84
N GLY A 9 40.16 1.86 7.56
CA GLY A 9 41.12 0.80 7.17
C GLY A 9 41.92 0.96 5.88
N ASN A 10 41.83 2.05 5.14
CA ASN A 10 42.50 2.18 3.85
C ASN A 10 43.73 3.10 3.84
N ASN A 11 44.17 3.59 4.97
CA ASN A 11 45.39 4.41 5.13
C ASN A 11 45.54 5.56 4.11
N ASN A 12 44.44 5.99 3.47
CA ASN A 12 44.45 7.08 2.49
C ASN A 12 44.32 8.43 3.20
N THR A 13 45.39 9.07 3.42
CA THR A 13 45.46 10.41 4.05
C THR A 13 44.98 11.53 3.15
N SER A 14 44.72 11.24 1.88
CA SER A 14 44.22 12.21 0.87
C SER A 14 42.73 12.07 0.61
N ALA A 15 42.06 11.15 1.25
CA ALA A 15 40.59 11.02 1.10
C ALA A 15 39.92 12.23 1.77
N THR A 16 39.05 12.87 1.06
CA THR A 16 38.10 13.82 1.64
C THR A 16 37.31 13.12 2.73
N PRO A 17 37.27 13.61 3.97
CA PRO A 17 36.55 12.94 5.02
C PRO A 17 35.08 12.82 4.64
N GLU A 18 34.59 11.61 4.47
CA GLU A 18 33.16 11.36 4.42
C GLU A 18 32.58 11.73 5.78
N VAL A 19 31.71 12.70 5.78
CA VAL A 19 30.94 13.04 6.97
C VAL A 19 29.86 11.97 7.12
N ILE A 20 30.22 10.87 7.77
CA ILE A 20 29.21 9.98 8.32
C ILE A 20 28.63 10.73 9.51
N ALA A 21 27.43 11.25 9.37
CA ALA A 21 26.71 11.84 10.48
C ALA A 21 26.38 10.73 11.50
N CYS A 22 27.31 10.49 12.43
CA CYS A 22 27.00 9.73 13.62
C CYS A 22 26.24 10.65 14.57
N VAL A 23 24.93 10.56 14.58
CA VAL A 23 24.10 11.15 15.63
C VAL A 23 24.24 10.25 16.86
N SER A 24 25.26 10.49 17.69
CA SER A 24 25.38 9.86 18.98
C SER A 24 24.61 10.66 20.03
N GLY A 25 23.75 10.01 20.78
CA GLY A 25 23.06 10.61 21.93
C GLY A 25 21.62 11.00 21.67
N GLY A 26 21.07 10.72 20.53
CA GLY A 26 19.62 10.70 20.36
C GLY A 26 19.08 9.46 21.06
N GLY A 27 18.10 9.62 21.90
CA GLY A 27 17.24 8.51 22.27
C GLY A 27 16.82 7.77 21.02
N SER A 28 16.33 6.56 21.14
CA SER A 28 15.96 5.65 20.05
C SER A 28 15.60 6.38 18.76
N PHE A 29 16.36 6.16 17.70
CA PHE A 29 15.89 6.58 16.39
C PHE A 29 14.49 5.99 16.22
N ALA A 30 13.55 6.80 15.83
CA ALA A 30 12.27 6.27 15.43
C ALA A 30 12.54 5.27 14.29
N THR A 31 12.40 3.99 14.58
CA THR A 31 12.55 2.93 13.60
C THR A 31 11.35 2.87 12.66
N GLN A 32 10.38 3.74 12.91
CA GLN A 32 9.12 3.83 12.20
C GLN A 32 8.72 5.29 12.03
N LEU A 33 8.08 5.61 10.94
CA LEU A 33 7.36 6.87 10.75
C LEU A 33 6.14 6.86 11.68
N SER A 34 5.62 8.03 12.03
CA SER A 34 4.60 8.13 13.08
C SER A 34 3.25 7.50 12.71
N THR A 35 2.92 7.47 11.45
CA THR A 35 1.63 6.97 10.95
C THR A 35 1.84 6.41 9.55
N PRO A 36 1.66 5.10 9.32
CA PRO A 36 1.78 4.52 8.00
C PRO A 36 0.86 5.20 7.00
N THR A 37 1.43 5.73 5.93
CA THR A 37 0.70 6.50 4.93
C THR A 37 0.83 5.85 3.55
N PRO A 38 -0.27 5.69 2.80
CA PRO A 38 -0.21 5.16 1.44
C PRO A 38 0.58 6.10 0.53
N THR A 39 1.56 5.56 -0.18
CA THR A 39 2.44 6.30 -1.10
C THR A 39 2.18 5.97 -2.56
N SER A 40 1.70 4.76 -2.84
CA SER A 40 1.35 4.35 -4.19
C SER A 40 0.35 3.19 -4.18
N HIS A 41 -0.24 2.95 -5.33
CA HIS A 41 -1.16 1.85 -5.54
C HIS A 41 -1.11 1.42 -7.00
N ARG A 42 -1.50 0.18 -7.28
CA ARG A 42 -1.50 -0.36 -8.64
C ARG A 42 -2.43 -1.56 -8.80
N PHE A 43 -2.85 -1.82 -10.03
CA PHE A 43 -3.39 -3.13 -10.39
C PHE A 43 -2.25 -4.14 -10.52
N ILE A 44 -2.46 -5.34 -10.00
CA ILE A 44 -1.52 -6.47 -10.12
C ILE A 44 -1.94 -7.39 -11.26
N THR A 45 -3.25 -7.62 -11.39
CA THR A 45 -3.80 -8.38 -12.51
C THR A 45 -3.89 -7.50 -13.75
N SER A 46 -3.70 -8.09 -14.92
CA SER A 46 -4.02 -7.46 -16.20
C SER A 46 -5.52 -7.14 -16.28
N ALA A 47 -5.89 -6.28 -17.22
CA ALA A 47 -7.30 -6.04 -17.50
C ALA A 47 -8.00 -7.39 -17.76
N PRO A 48 -9.09 -7.68 -17.06
CA PRO A 48 -9.84 -8.90 -17.32
C PRO A 48 -10.61 -8.76 -18.63
N ASP A 49 -10.86 -9.89 -19.30
CA ASP A 49 -11.86 -9.95 -20.35
C ASP A 49 -13.26 -9.91 -19.73
N GLY A 50 -14.27 -9.47 -20.46
CA GLY A 50 -15.65 -9.50 -20.04
C GLY A 50 -16.10 -10.92 -19.63
N GLY A 51 -17.03 -11.00 -18.71
CA GLY A 51 -17.61 -12.27 -18.25
C GLY A 51 -17.68 -12.43 -16.75
N SER A 52 -18.03 -13.64 -16.32
CA SER A 52 -18.10 -14.04 -14.92
C SER A 52 -16.81 -14.71 -14.44
N SER A 53 -16.70 -14.87 -13.13
CA SER A 53 -15.57 -15.56 -12.47
C SER A 53 -14.19 -14.97 -12.75
N LYS A 54 -14.12 -13.66 -12.90
CA LYS A 54 -12.87 -12.96 -13.09
C LYS A 54 -12.21 -12.65 -11.74
N THR A 55 -10.89 -12.52 -11.77
CA THR A 55 -10.10 -12.15 -10.59
C THR A 55 -9.45 -10.80 -10.80
N VAL A 56 -9.60 -9.91 -9.84
CA VAL A 56 -8.91 -8.62 -9.82
C VAL A 56 -8.11 -8.52 -8.52
N THR A 57 -6.88 -8.08 -8.63
CA THR A 57 -6.00 -7.85 -7.50
C THR A 57 -5.37 -6.46 -7.62
N VAL A 58 -5.44 -5.72 -6.53
CA VAL A 58 -4.76 -4.43 -6.39
C VAL A 58 -3.77 -4.47 -5.24
N GLU A 59 -2.78 -3.61 -5.29
CA GLU A 59 -1.76 -3.48 -4.26
C GLU A 59 -1.68 -2.02 -3.82
N VAL A 60 -1.63 -1.80 -2.51
CA VAL A 60 -1.39 -0.50 -1.88
C VAL A 60 -0.04 -0.57 -1.18
N THR A 61 0.83 0.40 -1.44
CA THR A 61 2.15 0.52 -0.82
C THR A 61 2.12 1.64 0.21
N TYR A 62 2.64 1.35 1.38
CA TYR A 62 2.82 2.29 2.49
C TYR A 62 4.27 2.76 2.55
N ASP A 63 4.50 3.92 3.15
CA ASP A 63 5.83 4.50 3.39
C ASP A 63 6.64 3.69 4.42
N GLU A 64 5.97 2.91 5.25
CA GLU A 64 6.60 2.06 6.24
C GLU A 64 5.92 0.69 6.35
N ARG A 65 6.44 -0.13 7.24
CA ARG A 65 5.91 -1.46 7.51
C ARG A 65 4.52 -1.39 8.15
N VAL A 66 3.61 -2.23 7.67
CA VAL A 66 2.28 -2.41 8.25
C VAL A 66 1.98 -3.87 8.53
N THR A 67 1.21 -4.10 9.55
CA THR A 67 0.65 -5.42 9.91
C THR A 67 -0.86 -5.38 9.76
N VAL A 68 -1.40 -6.36 9.07
CA VAL A 68 -2.83 -6.54 8.92
C VAL A 68 -3.29 -7.67 9.84
N VAL A 69 -4.23 -7.35 10.73
CA VAL A 69 -4.86 -8.32 11.61
C VAL A 69 -6.31 -8.53 11.17
N THR A 70 -6.67 -9.77 10.94
CA THR A 70 -7.99 -10.17 10.42
C THR A 70 -8.84 -10.91 11.43
N THR A 71 -8.41 -11.03 12.68
CA THR A 71 -9.12 -11.80 13.72
C THR A 71 -10.54 -11.29 13.97
N GLY A 72 -10.74 -9.97 13.88
CA GLY A 72 -12.07 -9.36 14.06
C GLY A 72 -12.86 -9.23 12.76
N GLY A 73 -12.19 -9.29 11.62
CA GLY A 73 -12.76 -9.13 10.29
C GLY A 73 -11.69 -8.83 9.25
N THR A 74 -12.01 -9.03 8.00
CA THR A 74 -11.06 -8.85 6.90
C THR A 74 -11.20 -7.47 6.29
N PRO A 75 -10.13 -6.67 6.24
CA PRO A 75 -10.13 -5.40 5.54
C PRO A 75 -10.50 -5.57 4.06
N THR A 76 -11.27 -4.61 3.54
CA THR A 76 -11.71 -4.60 2.14
C THR A 76 -11.41 -3.28 1.46
N LEU A 77 -11.30 -3.33 0.15
CA LEU A 77 -11.19 -2.18 -0.73
C LEU A 77 -12.26 -2.31 -1.82
N THR A 78 -13.01 -1.24 -2.04
CA THR A 78 -14.04 -1.23 -3.08
C THR A 78 -13.53 -0.48 -4.30
N LEU A 79 -13.60 -1.11 -5.47
CA LEU A 79 -13.41 -0.46 -6.76
C LEU A 79 -14.75 0.03 -7.28
N ALA A 80 -14.77 1.21 -7.87
CA ALA A 80 -15.85 1.57 -8.76
C ALA A 80 -15.73 0.74 -10.03
N ASN A 81 -16.85 0.26 -10.52
CA ASN A 81 -16.98 -0.41 -11.81
C ASN A 81 -18.01 0.32 -12.62
N GLY A 82 -17.56 1.28 -13.41
CA GLY A 82 -18.39 2.06 -14.33
C GLY A 82 -18.31 1.49 -15.73
N ASN A 83 -19.45 1.38 -16.41
CA ASN A 83 -19.45 1.09 -17.84
C ASN A 83 -19.47 2.41 -18.59
N GLU A 84 -18.60 2.58 -19.58
CA GLU A 84 -18.65 3.75 -20.46
C GLU A 84 -19.99 3.80 -21.21
N GLY A 85 -20.85 4.71 -20.79
CA GLY A 85 -22.13 5.01 -21.43
C GLY A 85 -23.39 4.48 -20.76
N SER A 86 -23.31 3.61 -19.75
CA SER A 86 -24.53 3.10 -19.09
C SER A 86 -24.83 3.73 -17.72
N GLY A 87 -23.92 4.47 -17.13
CA GLY A 87 -24.13 5.21 -15.87
C GLY A 87 -24.50 4.38 -14.64
N THR A 88 -24.57 3.08 -14.75
CA THR A 88 -24.89 2.17 -13.63
C THR A 88 -23.59 1.73 -12.98
N GLY A 89 -23.14 2.51 -12.00
CA GLY A 89 -21.99 2.16 -11.20
C GLY A 89 -22.23 0.82 -10.47
N ARG A 90 -21.49 -0.21 -10.86
CA ARG A 90 -21.33 -1.42 -10.07
C ARG A 90 -20.16 -1.22 -9.13
N THR A 91 -20.12 -1.95 -8.07
CA THR A 91 -19.00 -1.97 -7.16
C THR A 91 -18.36 -3.36 -7.17
N CYS A 92 -17.04 -3.38 -7.09
CA CYS A 92 -16.28 -4.61 -6.92
C CYS A 92 -15.55 -4.52 -5.57
N VAL A 93 -15.94 -5.39 -4.63
CA VAL A 93 -15.33 -5.43 -3.29
C VAL A 93 -14.22 -6.46 -3.28
N LEU A 94 -13.01 -6.00 -2.98
CA LEU A 94 -11.83 -6.84 -2.84
C LEU A 94 -11.50 -7.02 -1.37
N SER A 95 -11.14 -8.22 -0.97
CA SER A 95 -10.72 -8.54 0.38
C SER A 95 -9.21 -8.62 0.50
N TYR A 96 -8.68 -8.20 1.63
CA TYR A 96 -7.27 -8.37 1.92
C TYR A 96 -6.83 -9.82 1.75
N THR A 97 -5.66 -10.01 1.18
CA THR A 97 -5.00 -11.31 1.07
C THR A 97 -3.54 -11.21 1.51
N ALA A 98 -3.11 -12.15 2.32
CA ALA A 98 -1.71 -12.28 2.70
C ALA A 98 -0.85 -12.76 1.51
N THR A 99 -1.46 -13.42 0.53
CA THR A 99 -0.75 -13.93 -0.64
C THR A 99 -0.19 -12.78 -1.47
N GLY A 100 1.13 -12.72 -1.55
CA GLY A 100 1.87 -11.69 -2.27
C GLY A 100 1.92 -10.33 -1.59
N SER A 101 1.31 -10.16 -0.41
CA SER A 101 1.56 -9.01 0.46
C SER A 101 2.97 -9.10 1.06
N THR A 102 3.57 -7.94 1.33
CA THR A 102 4.88 -7.81 1.96
C THR A 102 4.80 -6.84 3.14
N ALA A 103 5.92 -6.58 3.79
CA ALA A 103 5.95 -5.75 4.98
C ALA A 103 5.29 -4.36 4.81
N ASN A 104 5.44 -3.74 3.66
CA ASN A 104 4.88 -2.40 3.38
C ASN A 104 3.93 -2.37 2.17
N ARG A 105 3.61 -3.53 1.60
CA ARG A 105 2.68 -3.63 0.47
C ARG A 105 1.60 -4.63 0.80
N ILE A 106 0.37 -4.19 0.79
CA ILE A 106 -0.78 -5.02 1.07
C ILE A 106 -1.63 -5.19 -0.19
N ARG A 107 -2.13 -6.40 -0.39
CA ARG A 107 -2.94 -6.77 -1.54
C ARG A 107 -4.38 -7.03 -1.16
N PHE A 108 -5.25 -6.62 -2.06
CA PHE A 108 -6.67 -6.91 -1.99
C PHE A 108 -7.06 -7.64 -3.26
N THR A 109 -7.81 -8.70 -3.12
CA THR A 109 -8.26 -9.51 -4.26
C THR A 109 -9.75 -9.82 -4.17
N ALA A 110 -10.38 -9.87 -5.31
CA ALA A 110 -11.70 -10.47 -5.48
C ALA A 110 -11.60 -11.53 -6.55
N SER A 111 -12.17 -12.68 -6.28
CA SER A 111 -12.38 -13.76 -7.26
C SER A 111 -13.87 -13.89 -7.55
N ASN A 112 -14.20 -14.44 -8.70
CA ASN A 112 -15.60 -14.65 -9.12
C ASN A 112 -16.42 -13.36 -9.28
N ILE A 113 -15.77 -12.27 -9.66
CA ILE A 113 -16.47 -11.06 -10.05
C ILE A 113 -17.02 -11.19 -11.48
N THR A 114 -18.12 -10.49 -11.74
CA THR A 114 -18.67 -10.35 -13.08
C THR A 114 -18.40 -8.95 -13.58
N VAL A 115 -17.77 -8.86 -14.73
CA VAL A 115 -17.47 -7.59 -15.43
C VAL A 115 -17.95 -7.71 -16.87
N ALA A 116 -18.41 -6.62 -17.43
CA ALA A 116 -18.78 -6.55 -18.85
C ALA A 116 -17.63 -5.93 -19.64
N GLU A 117 -17.63 -6.19 -20.94
CA GLU A 117 -16.77 -5.47 -21.89
C GLU A 117 -16.99 -3.95 -21.71
N ASP A 118 -15.94 -3.19 -21.83
CA ASP A 118 -15.89 -1.74 -21.61
C ASP A 118 -16.19 -1.25 -20.17
N ASP A 119 -16.39 -2.15 -19.21
CA ASP A 119 -16.40 -1.74 -17.82
C ASP A 119 -15.06 -1.11 -17.44
N VAL A 120 -15.10 -0.03 -16.69
CA VAL A 120 -13.91 0.67 -16.19
C VAL A 120 -13.80 0.48 -14.70
N LEU A 121 -12.82 -0.30 -14.28
CA LEU A 121 -12.47 -0.49 -12.88
C LEU A 121 -11.62 0.69 -12.42
N THR A 122 -12.06 1.40 -11.38
CA THR A 122 -11.36 2.58 -10.87
C THR A 122 -11.13 2.47 -9.37
N PHE A 123 -9.93 2.84 -8.92
CA PHE A 123 -9.66 3.08 -7.51
C PHE A 123 -8.61 4.17 -7.29
N GLY A 124 -8.63 4.75 -6.09
CA GLY A 124 -7.89 5.98 -5.80
C GLY A 124 -8.58 7.22 -6.37
N GLY A 125 -8.08 8.41 -6.05
CA GLY A 125 -8.74 9.66 -6.40
C GLY A 125 -10.05 9.89 -5.62
N GLY A 126 -10.84 10.85 -6.00
CA GLY A 126 -11.92 11.38 -5.18
C GLY A 126 -13.12 10.50 -4.83
N SER A 127 -13.32 9.34 -5.45
CA SER A 127 -14.64 8.66 -5.36
C SER A 127 -14.62 7.28 -4.71
N GLN A 128 -13.53 6.53 -4.76
CA GLN A 128 -13.47 5.15 -4.26
C GLN A 128 -12.14 4.95 -3.55
N THR A 129 -12.12 5.19 -2.25
CA THR A 129 -10.87 5.70 -1.73
C THR A 129 -10.48 5.17 -0.37
N ASN A 130 -11.38 4.46 0.28
CA ASN A 130 -11.11 4.06 1.64
C ASN A 130 -11.02 2.54 1.74
N ILE A 131 -9.99 2.11 2.43
CA ILE A 131 -9.94 0.75 2.94
C ILE A 131 -10.90 0.66 4.12
N ALA A 132 -11.85 -0.26 4.06
CA ALA A 132 -12.74 -0.57 5.17
C ALA A 132 -12.13 -1.68 6.02
N LEU A 133 -11.97 -1.44 7.31
CA LEU A 133 -11.33 -2.40 8.22
C LEU A 133 -12.20 -3.60 8.56
N ASN A 134 -13.54 -3.44 8.57
CA ASN A 134 -14.51 -4.49 8.94
C ASN A 134 -14.16 -5.18 10.26
N SER A 135 -13.77 -4.41 11.28
CA SER A 135 -13.26 -4.89 12.56
C SER A 135 -11.89 -5.58 12.53
N GLY A 136 -11.21 -5.61 11.42
CA GLY A 136 -9.77 -5.89 11.34
C GLY A 136 -8.94 -4.65 11.68
N THR A 137 -7.62 -4.75 11.62
CA THR A 137 -6.73 -3.60 11.79
C THR A 137 -5.62 -3.58 10.74
N ILE A 138 -5.15 -2.38 10.42
CA ILE A 138 -3.90 -2.14 9.69
C ILE A 138 -3.13 -1.11 10.51
N SER A 139 -1.96 -1.49 10.97
CA SER A 139 -1.13 -0.63 11.82
C SER A 139 0.34 -0.91 11.59
N ASP A 140 1.20 0.02 12.01
CA ASP A 140 2.62 -0.27 12.07
C ASP A 140 2.90 -1.44 13.03
N THR A 141 3.99 -2.12 12.84
CA THR A 141 4.49 -3.08 13.81
C THR A 141 5.49 -2.37 14.69
N THR A 142 5.10 -2.07 15.92
CA THR A 142 6.07 -1.75 16.96
C THR A 142 6.50 -3.03 17.66
N ASP A 143 7.78 -3.20 17.85
CA ASP A 143 8.31 -4.30 18.67
C ASP A 143 7.79 -4.14 20.11
N GLY A 144 6.71 -4.83 20.42
CA GLY A 144 6.13 -4.90 21.76
C GLY A 144 5.20 -3.76 22.17
N GLY A 145 4.82 -2.85 21.27
CA GLY A 145 3.89 -1.75 21.53
C GLY A 145 2.52 -1.90 20.85
N THR A 146 1.61 -1.00 21.18
CA THR A 146 0.38 -0.83 20.41
C THR A 146 0.74 -0.08 19.12
N GLY A 147 0.53 -0.71 17.97
CA GLY A 147 0.83 -0.11 16.68
C GLY A 147 -0.01 1.14 16.40
N THR A 148 0.56 2.10 15.69
CA THR A 148 -0.16 3.27 15.18
C THR A 148 -1.04 2.85 14.01
N ALA A 149 -2.30 3.24 14.03
CA ALA A 149 -3.23 2.91 12.96
C ALA A 149 -2.79 3.56 11.63
N ALA A 150 -2.82 2.80 10.56
CA ALA A 150 -2.47 3.30 9.24
C ALA A 150 -3.54 4.22 8.67
N VAL A 151 -3.13 5.16 7.82
CA VAL A 151 -4.04 5.95 7.00
C VAL A 151 -4.73 5.02 5.99
N LEU A 152 -6.05 5.05 5.94
CA LEU A 152 -6.87 4.17 5.11
C LEU A 152 -7.40 4.88 3.85
N VAL A 153 -7.19 6.19 3.79
CA VAL A 153 -7.72 7.05 2.73
C VAL A 153 -6.72 7.12 1.58
N LEU A 154 -7.18 6.81 0.38
CA LEU A 154 -6.36 6.81 -0.84
C LEU A 154 -6.62 8.04 -1.73
N THR A 155 -7.36 9.04 -1.22
CA THR A 155 -7.73 10.24 -2.00
C THR A 155 -6.55 11.11 -2.44
N THR A 156 -5.43 11.00 -1.73
CA THR A 156 -4.19 11.72 -2.06
C THR A 156 -3.44 11.11 -3.24
N LEU A 157 -3.79 9.87 -3.59
CA LEU A 157 -3.22 9.16 -4.72
C LEU A 157 -4.06 9.41 -5.98
N SER A 158 -3.44 9.49 -7.12
CA SER A 158 -4.13 9.65 -8.40
C SER A 158 -5.04 8.46 -8.66
N ALA A 159 -6.21 8.69 -9.26
CA ALA A 159 -7.07 7.59 -9.67
C ALA A 159 -6.36 6.70 -10.70
N LEU A 160 -6.50 5.39 -10.53
CA LEU A 160 -6.09 4.39 -11.50
C LEU A 160 -7.31 3.72 -12.11
N THR A 161 -7.25 3.52 -13.40
CA THR A 161 -8.31 2.86 -14.16
C THR A 161 -7.77 1.67 -14.92
N GLN A 162 -8.61 0.66 -15.09
CA GLN A 162 -8.37 -0.48 -15.93
C GLN A 162 -9.65 -0.82 -16.69
N THR A 163 -9.60 -0.77 -18.00
CA THR A 163 -10.76 -1.09 -18.86
C THR A 163 -10.82 -2.57 -19.13
N VAL A 164 -12.00 -3.15 -18.95
CA VAL A 164 -12.27 -4.56 -19.26
C VAL A 164 -12.28 -4.74 -20.78
N THR A 165 -11.58 -5.72 -21.27
CA THR A 165 -11.49 -6.03 -22.71
C THR A 165 -12.55 -7.01 -23.17
N ALA A 166 -12.66 -7.18 -24.47
CA ALA A 166 -13.56 -8.15 -25.10
C ALA A 166 -13.13 -9.60 -24.84
#